data_7f80ba63e2fb4c55b2db7a98a381a604
#
_entry.id   7f80ba63e2fb4c55b2db7a98a381a604
#
_cell.length_a   1.000
_cell.length_b   1.000
_cell.length_c   1.000
_cell.angle_alpha   90.00
_cell.angle_beta   90.00
_cell.angle_gamma   90.00
#
_symmetry.space_group_name_H-M   'P 1'
#
loop_
_entity.id
_entity.type
_entity.pdbx_description
1 polymer ?
#
loop_
_entity_poly.entity_id
_entity_poly.type
_entity_poly.pdbx_seq_one_letter_code
_entity_poly.pdbx_strand_id
1 'polypeptide(L)' 'MTIKINGEIREFKDDVTLLEVIQTLGLTDKVMAAAVNMNIVKQDSWASALLHDGDTVELLDFVGGG' A
#
# COMPACT_ATOMS: atom_id res chain seq x y z
N MET A 1 0.65 2.61 13.85
CA MET A 1 -0.72 2.82 13.35
C MET A 1 -1.22 1.59 12.63
N THR A 2 -2.51 1.49 12.50
CA THR A 2 -3.17 0.33 11.91
C THR A 2 -3.64 0.64 10.51
N ILE A 3 -3.26 -0.20 9.56
CA ILE A 3 -3.64 -0.05 8.15
C ILE A 3 -4.28 -1.35 7.71
N LYS A 4 -5.37 -1.26 6.96
CA LYS A 4 -6.01 -2.43 6.40
C LYS A 4 -5.54 -2.59 4.96
N ILE A 5 -4.89 -3.71 4.65
CA ILE A 5 -4.33 -3.94 3.34
C ILE A 5 -4.95 -5.18 2.73
N ASN A 6 -5.66 -4.99 1.63
CA ASN A 6 -6.36 -6.08 0.95
C ASN A 6 -7.20 -6.91 1.94
N GLY A 7 -7.86 -6.21 2.85
CA GLY A 7 -8.73 -6.85 3.83
C GLY A 7 -8.05 -7.32 5.11
N GLU A 8 -6.73 -7.23 5.18
CA GLU A 8 -6.00 -7.67 6.37
C GLU A 8 -5.49 -6.48 7.17
N ILE A 9 -5.68 -6.53 8.46
CA ILE A 9 -5.21 -5.47 9.35
C ILE A 9 -3.75 -5.71 9.69
N ARG A 10 -2.92 -4.68 9.50
CA ARG A 10 -1.50 -4.74 9.81
C ARG A 10 -1.07 -3.48 10.51
N GLU A 11 -0.02 -3.62 11.31
CA GLU A 11 0.52 -2.50 12.06
C GLU A 11 1.76 -1.94 11.39
N PHE A 12 1.87 -0.63 11.37
CA PHE A 12 3.04 0.06 10.81
C PHE A 12 3.42 1.21 11.72
N LYS A 13 4.64 1.71 11.56
CA LYS A 13 5.07 2.90 12.29
C LYS A 13 4.29 4.11 11.78
N ASP A 14 4.27 5.17 12.57
CA ASP A 14 3.65 6.41 12.15
C ASP A 14 4.44 7.00 10.98
N ASP A 15 3.77 7.78 10.16
CA ASP A 15 4.38 8.48 9.03
C ASP A 15 4.90 7.54 7.94
N VAL A 16 4.36 6.33 7.85
CA VAL A 16 4.74 5.42 6.79
C VAL A 16 4.11 5.89 5.47
N THR A 17 4.85 5.74 4.38
CA THR A 17 4.32 6.05 3.05
C THR A 17 3.80 4.79 2.40
N LEU A 18 3.01 4.96 1.35
CA LEU A 18 2.52 3.82 0.59
C LEU A 18 3.67 3.00 0.01
N LEU A 19 4.72 3.66 -0.47
CA LEU A 19 5.88 2.94 -0.98
C LEU A 19 6.52 2.09 0.11
N GLU A 20 6.66 2.64 1.32
CA GLU A 20 7.25 1.88 2.42
C GLU A 20 6.42 0.65 2.78
N VAL A 21 5.10 0.76 2.72
CA VAL A 21 4.23 -0.39 2.95
C VAL A 21 4.49 -1.46 1.89
N ILE A 22 4.53 -1.06 0.63
CA ILE A 22 4.77 -1.99 -0.47
C ILE A 22 6.13 -2.67 -0.31
N GLN A 23 7.15 -1.91 0.08
CA GLN A 23 8.49 -2.46 0.30
C GLN A 23 8.50 -3.45 1.47
N THR A 24 7.83 -3.10 2.56
CA THR A 24 7.78 -3.95 3.73
C THR A 24 7.13 -5.29 3.42
N LEU A 25 6.15 -5.28 2.54
CA LEU A 25 5.45 -6.50 2.16
C LEU A 25 6.20 -7.30 1.09
N GLY A 26 7.32 -6.77 0.60
CA GLY A 26 8.11 -7.46 -0.41
C GLY A 26 7.48 -7.45 -1.78
N LEU A 27 6.67 -6.45 -2.07
CA LEU A 27 5.91 -6.40 -3.32
C LEU A 27 6.39 -5.31 -4.28
N THR A 28 7.59 -4.81 -4.10
CA THR A 28 8.09 -3.64 -4.84
C THR A 28 7.92 -3.77 -6.34
N ASP A 29 8.21 -4.92 -6.91
CA ASP A 29 8.12 -5.11 -8.35
C ASP A 29 6.86 -5.83 -8.76
N LYS A 30 5.91 -5.97 -7.85
CA LYS A 30 4.73 -6.81 -8.11
C LYS A 30 3.42 -6.06 -8.10
N VAL A 31 3.40 -4.83 -7.60
CA VAL A 31 2.16 -4.07 -7.52
C VAL A 31 1.91 -3.34 -8.82
N MET A 32 0.77 -3.60 -9.43
CA MET A 32 0.38 -2.98 -10.67
C MET A 32 -0.41 -1.70 -10.42
N ALA A 33 -1.18 -1.68 -9.37
CA ALA A 33 -1.99 -0.52 -9.03
C ALA A 33 -2.21 -0.49 -7.52
N ALA A 34 -2.36 0.69 -6.99
CA ALA A 34 -2.60 0.88 -5.56
C ALA A 34 -3.67 1.93 -5.34
N ALA A 35 -4.49 1.72 -4.33
CA ALA A 35 -5.50 2.69 -3.95
C ALA A 35 -5.47 2.87 -2.44
N VAL A 36 -5.70 4.10 -2.00
CA VAL A 36 -5.82 4.43 -0.59
C VAL A 36 -7.19 5.03 -0.40
N ASN A 37 -8.01 4.40 0.44
CA ASN A 37 -9.39 4.82 0.68
C ASN A 37 -10.13 5.01 -0.63
N MET A 38 -9.94 4.04 -1.55
CA MET A 38 -10.60 3.99 -2.85
C MET A 38 -10.11 5.04 -3.86
N ASN A 39 -9.03 5.73 -3.54
CA ASN A 39 -8.42 6.68 -4.46
C ASN A 39 -7.14 6.09 -5.04
N ILE A 40 -7.08 5.99 -6.35
CA ILE A 40 -5.91 5.44 -7.03
C ILE A 40 -4.71 6.34 -6.80
N VAL A 41 -3.57 5.75 -6.46
CA VAL A 41 -2.31 6.47 -6.29
C VAL A 41 -1.32 5.93 -7.31
N LYS A 42 -0.88 6.80 -8.20
CA LYS A 42 0.05 6.40 -9.25
C LYS A 42 1.40 6.06 -8.64
N GLN A 43 2.13 5.19 -9.33
CA GLN A 43 3.40 4.69 -8.84
C GLN A 43 4.38 5.82 -8.49
N ASP A 44 4.46 6.85 -9.32
CA ASP A 44 5.39 7.94 -9.07
C ASP A 44 4.99 8.79 -7.86
N SER A 45 3.83 8.56 -7.29
CA SER A 45 3.40 9.26 -6.08
C SER A 45 3.47 8.39 -4.83
N TRP A 46 3.83 7.12 -4.95
CA TRP A 46 3.84 6.23 -3.79
C TRP A 46 4.79 6.70 -2.69
N ALA A 47 5.93 7.25 -3.07
CA ALA A 47 6.93 7.69 -2.10
C ALA A 47 6.49 8.91 -1.30
N SER A 48 5.52 9.66 -1.81
CA SER A 48 5.01 10.84 -1.12
C SER A 48 3.60 10.64 -0.57
N ALA A 49 3.02 9.47 -0.76
CA ALA A 49 1.67 9.20 -0.28
C ALA A 49 1.72 8.76 1.18
N LEU A 50 1.58 9.71 2.07
CA LEU A 50 1.64 9.46 3.50
C LEU A 50 0.35 8.81 3.96
N LEU A 51 0.46 7.72 4.70
CA LEU A 51 -0.71 7.02 5.21
C LEU A 51 -1.06 7.46 6.61
N HIS A 52 -2.30 7.23 7.01
CA HIS A 52 -2.81 7.62 8.31
C HIS A 52 -3.47 6.43 8.98
N ASP A 53 -3.52 6.46 10.29
CA ASP A 53 -4.14 5.39 11.06
C ASP A 53 -5.58 5.16 10.57
N GLY A 54 -5.92 3.92 10.34
CA GLY A 54 -7.25 3.57 9.87
C GLY A 54 -7.43 3.56 8.38
N ASP A 55 -6.39 3.92 7.62
CA ASP A 55 -6.50 3.91 6.17
C ASP A 55 -6.72 2.50 5.63
N THR A 56 -7.46 2.42 4.53
CA THR A 56 -7.66 1.18 3.80
C THR A 56 -6.86 1.26 2.50
N VAL A 57 -5.96 0.30 2.33
CA VAL A 57 -5.09 0.24 1.16
C VAL A 57 -5.44 -1.01 0.37
N GLU A 58 -5.55 -0.85 -0.94
CA GLU A 58 -5.76 -1.99 -1.83
C GLU A 58 -4.64 -2.01 -2.84
N LEU A 59 -3.99 -3.17 -2.94
CA LEU A 59 -2.88 -3.38 -3.85
C LEU A 59 -3.28 -4.45 -4.85
N LEU A 60 -3.15 -4.12 -6.13
CA LEU A 60 -3.38 -5.08 -7.18
C LEU A 60 -2.04 -5.64 -7.59
N ASP A 61 -1.76 -6.86 -7.20
CA ASP A 61 -0.49 -7.51 -7.50
C ASP A 61 -0.49 -8.02 -8.90
N PHE A 62 0.70 -8.11 -9.42
CA PHE A 62 0.90 -8.85 -10.63
C PHE A 62 1.03 -10.32 -10.25
N VAL A 63 -0.03 -10.98 -10.20
CA VAL A 63 -0.05 -12.32 -9.75
C VAL A 63 0.54 -13.24 -10.69
N GLY A 64 0.77 -12.78 -11.76
CA GLY A 64 1.50 -13.57 -12.51
C GLY A 64 1.14 -14.92 -12.49
N GLY A 65 0.65 -15.01 -12.64
CA GLY A 65 0.52 -16.06 -12.61
C GLY A 65 0.97 -16.61 -11.88
N GLY A 66 0.81 -15.95 -11.56
CA GLY A 66 1.11 -16.37 -10.72
C GLY A 66 1.53 -16.25 -10.81
#